data_c9e5e1ac5ff84a07e79d370a2b9e1a95
#
_entry.id   c9e5e1ac5ff84a07e79d370a2b9e1a95
#
_cell.length_a   1.000
_cell.length_b   1.000
_cell.length_c   1.000
_cell.angle_alpha   90.00
_cell.angle_beta   90.00
_cell.angle_gamma   90.00
#
_symmetry.space_group_name_H-M   'P 1'
#
loop_
_entity.id
_entity.type
_entity.pdbx_description
1 polymer ?
#
loop_
_entity_poly.entity_id
_entity_poly.type
_entity_poly.pdbx_seq_one_letter_code
_entity_poly.pdbx_strand_id
1 'polypeptide(L)'
;VAVALYFLAPALAENWIGDVRTVNSLRLFAAFLPVSCLCGVMTGYFTAANRIGTLAAVEAAEQLCSMVVTMAVLTLWAGDDPGRACQSVVMGGCFGACLTLCCLMLLRLAERVKPGPKIPIRSRLLQAAVPLAMADVLKSGISTTENLMVPKRLALNSLIDSPLAAFGIVSGMVFPVLMFPACILFGLAELLIPELARCAAAGSKQRISYLVRRS
;
A
#
# COMPACT_ATOMS: atom_id res chain seq x y z
N VAL A 1 11.90 -0.01 12.81
CA VAL A 1 11.76 0.75 11.55
C VAL A 1 11.04 2.08 11.81
N ALA A 2 9.82 2.11 12.38
CA ALA A 2 9.05 3.35 12.62
C ALA A 2 9.83 4.40 13.43
N VAL A 3 10.43 3.99 14.55
CA VAL A 3 11.24 4.89 15.39
C VAL A 3 12.48 5.40 14.65
N ALA A 4 13.17 4.52 13.91
CA ALA A 4 14.32 4.91 13.12
C ALA A 4 13.91 5.92 12.02
N LEU A 5 12.80 5.67 11.31
CA LEU A 5 12.28 6.58 10.29
C LEU A 5 11.91 7.95 10.88
N TYR A 6 11.32 7.98 12.08
CA TYR A 6 10.96 9.24 12.76
C TYR A 6 12.17 10.12 13.05
N PHE A 7 13.28 9.53 13.52
CA PHE A 7 14.51 10.26 13.81
C PHE A 7 15.32 10.59 12.54
N LEU A 8 15.28 9.73 11.54
CA LEU A 8 15.96 9.97 10.27
C LEU A 8 15.16 10.87 9.29
N ALA A 9 13.90 11.20 9.62
CA ALA A 9 13.05 12.01 8.76
C ALA A 9 13.69 13.33 8.29
N PRO A 10 14.39 14.14 9.16
CA PRO A 10 15.04 15.35 8.70
C PRO A 10 16.15 15.08 7.67
N ALA A 11 17.01 14.09 7.97
CA ALA A 11 18.12 13.74 7.08
C ALA A 11 17.65 13.20 5.72
N LEU A 12 16.54 12.45 5.72
CA LEU A 12 15.92 11.96 4.48
C LEU A 12 15.30 13.10 3.68
N ALA A 13 14.62 14.04 4.33
CA ALA A 13 14.00 15.19 3.67
C ALA A 13 15.04 16.11 3.02
N GLU A 14 16.15 16.38 3.70
CA GLU A 14 17.20 17.27 3.20
C GLU A 14 18.07 16.60 2.14
N ASN A 15 18.59 15.40 2.41
CA ASN A 15 19.60 14.78 1.56
C ASN A 15 19.01 14.00 0.37
N TRP A 16 17.81 13.40 0.53
CA TRP A 16 17.21 12.55 -0.49
C TRP A 16 16.10 13.24 -1.27
N ILE A 17 15.15 13.85 -0.58
CA ILE A 17 13.99 14.49 -1.21
C ILE A 17 14.36 15.90 -1.68
N GLY A 18 15.21 16.63 -0.91
CA GLY A 18 15.60 17.99 -1.20
C GLY A 18 14.53 19.03 -0.83
N ASP A 19 13.53 18.66 -0.02
CA ASP A 19 12.47 19.55 0.44
C ASP A 19 12.19 19.34 1.93
N VAL A 20 12.58 20.31 2.75
CA VAL A 20 12.41 20.30 4.22
C VAL A 20 10.93 20.29 4.63
N ARG A 21 10.02 20.75 3.77
CA ARG A 21 8.58 20.80 4.05
C ARG A 21 7.96 19.40 4.24
N THR A 22 8.60 18.37 3.71
CA THR A 22 8.15 16.97 3.81
C THR A 22 8.46 16.31 5.15
N VAL A 23 9.29 16.92 6.01
CA VAL A 23 9.69 16.36 7.31
C VAL A 23 8.49 16.01 8.19
N ASN A 24 7.51 16.91 8.27
CA ASN A 24 6.34 16.72 9.12
C ASN A 24 5.45 15.58 8.58
N SER A 25 5.29 15.49 7.27
CA SER A 25 4.55 14.41 6.61
C SER A 25 5.23 13.05 6.85
N LEU A 26 6.56 13.01 6.78
CA LEU A 26 7.35 11.80 6.99
C LEU A 26 7.30 11.33 8.46
N ARG A 27 7.34 12.26 9.42
CA ARG A 27 7.17 11.95 10.84
C ARG A 27 5.78 11.43 11.15
N LEU A 28 4.75 12.04 10.57
CA LEU A 28 3.37 11.59 10.72
C LEU A 28 3.22 10.17 10.17
N PHE A 29 3.72 9.91 8.97
CA PHE A 29 3.71 8.58 8.37
C PHE A 29 4.46 7.56 9.24
N ALA A 30 5.63 7.92 9.77
CA ALA A 30 6.41 7.06 10.66
C ALA A 30 5.64 6.67 11.93
N ALA A 31 4.88 7.60 12.52
CA ALA A 31 4.05 7.33 13.69
C ALA A 31 2.91 6.34 13.40
N PHE A 32 2.35 6.36 12.18
CA PHE A 32 1.26 5.46 11.76
C PHE A 32 1.74 4.12 11.14
N LEU A 33 3.04 3.95 10.90
CA LEU A 33 3.61 2.71 10.36
C LEU A 33 3.19 1.44 11.14
N PRO A 34 3.15 1.42 12.48
CA PRO A 34 2.68 0.25 13.23
C PRO A 34 1.22 -0.11 12.92
N VAL A 35 0.36 0.90 12.74
CA VAL A 35 -1.06 0.71 12.38
C VAL A 35 -1.16 0.06 11.00
N SER A 36 -0.41 0.57 10.02
CA SER A 36 -0.37 -0.01 8.67
C SER A 36 0.14 -1.45 8.67
N CYS A 37 1.14 -1.77 9.50
CA CYS A 37 1.61 -3.16 9.66
C CYS A 37 0.52 -4.08 10.22
N LEU A 38 -0.26 -3.61 11.20
CA LEU A 38 -1.38 -4.38 11.75
C LEU A 38 -2.50 -4.57 10.73
N CYS A 39 -2.79 -3.54 9.91
CA CYS A 39 -3.71 -3.66 8.78
C CYS A 39 -3.27 -4.78 7.84
N GLY A 40 -1.99 -4.80 7.44
CA GLY A 40 -1.47 -5.85 6.55
C GLY A 40 -1.64 -7.27 7.13
N VAL A 41 -1.44 -7.44 8.43
CA VAL A 41 -1.69 -8.74 9.10
C VAL A 41 -3.18 -9.12 9.03
N MET A 42 -4.09 -8.17 9.27
CA MET A 42 -5.53 -8.42 9.20
C MET A 42 -5.98 -8.73 7.77
N THR A 43 -5.52 -7.95 6.79
CA THR A 43 -5.77 -8.19 5.37
C THR A 43 -5.31 -9.60 4.96
N GLY A 44 -4.09 -10.00 5.34
CA GLY A 44 -3.59 -11.36 5.12
C GLY A 44 -4.44 -12.44 5.75
N TYR A 45 -4.97 -12.21 6.95
CA TYR A 45 -5.90 -13.14 7.61
C TYR A 45 -7.20 -13.33 6.81
N PHE A 46 -7.86 -12.23 6.39
CA PHE A 46 -9.10 -12.29 5.62
C PHE A 46 -8.90 -12.90 4.22
N THR A 47 -7.77 -12.62 3.58
CA THR A 47 -7.37 -13.24 2.31
C THR A 47 -7.21 -14.76 2.46
N ALA A 48 -6.49 -15.21 3.50
CA ALA A 48 -6.30 -16.62 3.79
C ALA A 48 -7.62 -17.33 4.17
N ALA A 49 -8.54 -16.62 4.86
CA ALA A 49 -9.88 -17.10 5.18
C ALA A 49 -10.82 -17.15 3.95
N ASN A 50 -10.36 -16.71 2.76
CA ASN A 50 -11.14 -16.61 1.51
C ASN A 50 -12.36 -15.67 1.62
N ARG A 51 -12.25 -14.62 2.43
CA ARG A 51 -13.31 -13.60 2.55
C ARG A 51 -12.95 -12.35 1.75
N ILE A 52 -12.53 -12.56 0.51
CA ILE A 52 -12.04 -11.52 -0.39
C ILE A 52 -13.12 -10.46 -0.64
N GLY A 53 -14.38 -10.87 -0.78
CA GLY A 53 -15.50 -9.93 -0.99
C GLY A 53 -15.70 -8.95 0.18
N THR A 54 -15.58 -9.45 1.42
CA THR A 54 -15.66 -8.59 2.63
C THR A 54 -14.46 -7.66 2.72
N LEU A 55 -13.26 -8.18 2.40
CA LEU A 55 -12.04 -7.39 2.38
C LEU A 55 -12.12 -6.27 1.33
N ALA A 56 -12.50 -6.60 0.10
CA ALA A 56 -12.67 -5.62 -0.98
C ALA A 56 -13.69 -4.53 -0.65
N ALA A 57 -14.79 -4.89 0.04
CA ALA A 57 -15.78 -3.91 0.48
C ALA A 57 -15.22 -2.95 1.54
N VAL A 58 -14.41 -3.45 2.49
CA VAL A 58 -13.76 -2.62 3.52
C VAL A 58 -12.70 -1.72 2.87
N GLU A 59 -11.88 -2.23 1.96
CA GLU A 59 -10.86 -1.46 1.25
C GLU A 59 -11.49 -0.37 0.36
N ALA A 60 -12.58 -0.68 -0.33
CA ALA A 60 -13.33 0.32 -1.10
C ALA A 60 -13.91 1.43 -0.21
N ALA A 61 -14.49 1.07 0.94
CA ALA A 61 -14.98 2.05 1.91
C ALA A 61 -13.84 2.90 2.49
N GLU A 62 -12.71 2.29 2.81
CA GLU A 62 -11.49 2.99 3.25
C GLU A 62 -11.07 4.03 2.21
N GLN A 63 -10.94 3.62 0.95
CA GLN A 63 -10.48 4.50 -0.12
C GLN A 63 -11.41 5.71 -0.31
N LEU A 64 -12.72 5.49 -0.27
CA LEU A 64 -13.70 6.56 -0.34
C LEU A 64 -13.59 7.50 0.87
N CYS A 65 -13.53 6.96 2.08
CA CYS A 65 -13.38 7.77 3.30
C CYS A 65 -12.07 8.55 3.32
N SER A 66 -10.97 7.90 2.96
CA SER A 66 -9.65 8.54 2.87
C SER A 66 -9.66 9.69 1.87
N MET A 67 -10.29 9.52 0.71
CA MET A 67 -10.45 10.55 -0.30
C MET A 67 -11.27 11.74 0.23
N VAL A 68 -12.40 11.49 0.88
CA VAL A 68 -13.25 12.53 1.47
C VAL A 68 -12.49 13.30 2.56
N VAL A 69 -11.80 12.60 3.46
CA VAL A 69 -11.00 13.23 4.53
C VAL A 69 -9.87 14.06 3.92
N THR A 70 -9.14 13.52 2.94
CA THR A 70 -8.06 14.23 2.24
C THR A 70 -8.58 15.51 1.62
N MET A 71 -9.69 15.45 0.88
CA MET A 71 -10.30 16.62 0.25
C MET A 71 -10.80 17.65 1.27
N ALA A 72 -11.42 17.20 2.36
CA ALA A 72 -11.87 18.09 3.43
C ALA A 72 -10.70 18.81 4.10
N VAL A 73 -9.62 18.07 4.45
CA VAL A 73 -8.44 18.67 5.09
C VAL A 73 -7.71 19.58 4.10
N LEU A 74 -7.62 19.21 2.83
CA LEU A 74 -6.99 20.01 1.79
C LEU A 74 -7.71 21.36 1.62
N THR A 75 -9.04 21.35 1.53
CA THR A 75 -9.83 22.56 1.32
C THR A 75 -9.92 23.45 2.55
N LEU A 76 -9.96 22.86 3.76
CA LEU A 76 -10.14 23.63 4.99
C LEU A 76 -8.83 24.12 5.60
N TRP A 77 -7.71 23.42 5.37
CA TRP A 77 -6.47 23.65 6.11
C TRP A 77 -5.23 23.91 5.25
N ALA A 78 -5.13 23.31 4.05
CA ALA A 78 -3.90 23.40 3.26
C ALA A 78 -3.72 24.76 2.59
N GLY A 79 -4.79 25.41 2.11
CA GLY A 79 -4.70 26.64 1.32
C GLY A 79 -3.75 26.43 0.12
N ASP A 80 -2.89 27.43 -0.12
CA ASP A 80 -1.89 27.40 -1.22
C ASP A 80 -0.51 26.87 -0.80
N ASP A 81 -0.37 26.32 0.42
CA ASP A 81 0.90 25.79 0.93
C ASP A 81 1.12 24.34 0.52
N PRO A 82 2.11 24.02 -0.36
CA PRO A 82 2.39 22.66 -0.81
C PRO A 82 2.75 21.69 0.33
N GLY A 83 3.40 22.19 1.39
CA GLY A 83 3.78 21.37 2.55
C GLY A 83 2.54 20.88 3.32
N ARG A 84 1.55 21.74 3.51
CA ARG A 84 0.27 21.39 4.15
C ARG A 84 -0.56 20.48 3.24
N ALA A 85 -0.52 20.67 1.94
CA ALA A 85 -1.16 19.79 0.98
C ALA A 85 -0.62 18.35 1.06
N CYS A 86 0.70 18.20 1.10
CA CYS A 86 1.34 16.89 1.30
C CYS A 86 0.94 16.25 2.63
N GLN A 87 0.90 17.04 3.72
CA GLN A 87 0.49 16.55 5.03
C GLN A 87 -0.99 16.13 5.05
N SER A 88 -1.86 16.82 4.33
CA SER A 88 -3.28 16.47 4.20
C SER A 88 -3.49 15.12 3.55
N VAL A 89 -2.72 14.79 2.52
CA VAL A 89 -2.75 13.48 1.85
C VAL A 89 -2.32 12.37 2.82
N VAL A 90 -1.23 12.60 3.56
CA VAL A 90 -0.77 11.61 4.54
C VAL A 90 -1.78 11.43 5.67
N MET A 91 -2.42 12.50 6.16
CA MET A 91 -3.48 12.41 7.18
C MET A 91 -4.67 11.60 6.69
N GLY A 92 -5.12 11.80 5.44
CA GLY A 92 -6.20 11.01 4.85
C GLY A 92 -5.87 9.53 4.78
N GLY A 93 -4.65 9.18 4.34
CA GLY A 93 -4.18 7.79 4.32
C GLY A 93 -4.07 7.17 5.71
N CYS A 94 -3.57 7.92 6.70
CA CYS A 94 -3.50 7.47 8.09
C CYS A 94 -4.89 7.23 8.69
N PHE A 95 -5.84 8.11 8.41
CA PHE A 95 -7.23 7.93 8.84
C PHE A 95 -7.85 6.69 8.19
N GLY A 96 -7.63 6.50 6.88
CA GLY A 96 -8.07 5.31 6.15
C GLY A 96 -7.53 4.04 6.79
N ALA A 97 -6.22 3.95 7.04
CA ALA A 97 -5.61 2.80 7.68
C ALA A 97 -6.18 2.49 9.08
N CYS A 98 -6.47 3.52 9.89
CA CYS A 98 -7.15 3.35 11.18
C CYS A 98 -8.57 2.80 11.01
N LEU A 99 -9.32 3.32 10.05
CA LEU A 99 -10.67 2.86 9.75
C LEU A 99 -10.69 1.39 9.34
N THR A 100 -9.80 1.00 8.41
CA THR A 100 -9.65 -0.39 7.98
C THR A 100 -9.29 -1.31 9.13
N LEU A 101 -8.31 -0.92 9.97
CA LEU A 101 -7.95 -1.71 11.14
C LEU A 101 -9.14 -1.91 12.08
N CYS A 102 -9.88 -0.84 12.37
CA CYS A 102 -11.07 -0.92 13.22
C CYS A 102 -12.15 -1.83 12.61
N CYS A 103 -12.46 -1.65 11.32
CA CYS A 103 -13.46 -2.46 10.62
C CYS A 103 -13.07 -3.94 10.61
N LEU A 104 -11.85 -4.28 10.23
CA LEU A 104 -11.38 -5.66 10.18
C LEU A 104 -11.30 -6.30 11.57
N MET A 105 -10.88 -5.55 12.59
CA MET A 105 -10.89 -6.02 13.98
C MET A 105 -12.30 -6.29 14.48
N LEU A 106 -13.25 -5.40 14.22
CA LEU A 106 -14.67 -5.58 14.59
C LEU A 106 -15.28 -6.79 13.90
N LEU A 107 -15.04 -6.95 12.59
CA LEU A 107 -15.48 -8.12 11.84
C LEU A 107 -14.91 -9.41 12.40
N ARG A 108 -13.62 -9.44 12.75
CA ARG A 108 -12.99 -10.60 13.37
C ARG A 108 -13.58 -10.91 14.75
N LEU A 109 -13.86 -9.90 15.57
CA LEU A 109 -14.48 -10.08 16.89
C LEU A 109 -15.92 -10.60 16.78
N ALA A 110 -16.66 -10.15 15.77
CA ALA A 110 -18.01 -10.62 15.48
C ALA A 110 -18.04 -12.11 15.04
N GLU A 111 -16.95 -12.57 14.42
CA GLU A 111 -16.78 -13.93 13.95
C GLU A 111 -16.32 -14.86 15.06
N ARG A 112 -16.88 -15.11 16.11
CA ARG A 112 -16.53 -16.05 17.21
C ARG A 112 -15.76 -17.31 16.72
N VAL A 113 -14.60 -17.09 16.05
CA VAL A 113 -13.77 -18.17 15.52
C VAL A 113 -13.12 -18.89 16.69
N LYS A 114 -13.45 -20.18 16.85
CA LYS A 114 -12.78 -21.03 17.85
C LYS A 114 -11.29 -21.15 17.50
N PRO A 115 -10.39 -20.98 18.47
CA PRO A 115 -8.96 -21.17 18.21
C PRO A 115 -8.70 -22.60 17.72
N GLY A 116 -8.15 -22.70 16.53
CA GLY A 116 -7.74 -23.99 15.96
C GLY A 116 -6.52 -24.59 16.68
N PRO A 117 -6.14 -25.84 16.38
CA PRO A 117 -4.98 -26.47 16.97
C PRO A 117 -3.70 -25.67 16.66
N LYS A 118 -2.85 -25.46 17.65
CA LYS A 118 -1.56 -24.78 17.50
C LYS A 118 -0.61 -25.65 16.69
N ILE A 119 -0.51 -25.41 15.40
CA ILE A 119 0.46 -26.08 14.53
C ILE A 119 1.76 -25.24 14.52
N PRO A 120 2.95 -25.80 14.65
CA PRO A 120 4.22 -25.09 14.60
C PRO A 120 4.55 -24.68 13.14
N ILE A 121 3.87 -23.64 12.65
CA ILE A 121 3.99 -23.15 11.27
C ILE A 121 5.14 -22.14 11.12
N ARG A 122 5.72 -21.68 12.24
CA ARG A 122 6.69 -20.56 12.25
C ARG A 122 7.85 -20.73 11.28
N SER A 123 8.45 -21.91 11.21
CA SER A 123 9.59 -22.17 10.32
C SER A 123 9.18 -22.13 8.84
N ARG A 124 8.06 -22.76 8.49
CA ARG A 124 7.55 -22.74 7.10
C ARG A 124 7.10 -21.36 6.67
N LEU A 125 6.48 -20.62 7.58
CA LEU A 125 6.06 -19.24 7.31
C LEU A 125 7.26 -18.34 7.05
N LEU A 126 8.31 -18.43 7.86
CA LEU A 126 9.54 -17.65 7.66
C LEU A 126 10.24 -18.01 6.35
N GLN A 127 10.32 -19.29 6.00
CA GLN A 127 10.92 -19.74 4.74
C GLN A 127 10.21 -19.18 3.50
N ALA A 128 8.90 -18.98 3.56
CA ALA A 128 8.14 -18.37 2.47
C ALA A 128 8.15 -16.84 2.53
N ALA A 129 8.03 -16.26 3.72
CA ALA A 129 7.91 -14.82 3.91
C ALA A 129 9.23 -14.06 3.64
N VAL A 130 10.40 -14.64 3.99
CA VAL A 130 11.68 -13.95 3.83
C VAL A 130 12.01 -13.68 2.36
N PRO A 131 11.97 -14.66 1.42
CA PRO A 131 12.27 -14.36 0.02
C PRO A 131 11.24 -13.40 -0.61
N LEU A 132 9.97 -13.50 -0.22
CA LEU A 132 8.94 -12.58 -0.68
C LEU A 132 9.19 -11.15 -0.19
N ALA A 133 9.49 -10.98 1.09
CA ALA A 133 9.85 -9.68 1.66
C ALA A 133 11.12 -9.09 1.01
N MET A 134 12.12 -9.91 0.69
CA MET A 134 13.30 -9.44 -0.05
C MET A 134 12.95 -8.95 -1.46
N ALA A 135 12.08 -9.65 -2.16
CA ALA A 135 11.61 -9.24 -3.48
C ALA A 135 10.86 -7.89 -3.40
N ASP A 136 10.01 -7.70 -2.39
CA ASP A 136 9.29 -6.45 -2.17
C ASP A 136 10.22 -5.29 -1.80
N VAL A 137 11.25 -5.54 -0.98
CA VAL A 137 12.28 -4.54 -0.64
C VAL A 137 13.06 -4.12 -1.90
N LEU A 138 13.46 -5.07 -2.74
CA LEU A 138 14.14 -4.77 -4.01
C LEU A 138 13.25 -3.95 -4.95
N LYS A 139 12.00 -4.37 -5.13
CA LYS A 139 11.02 -3.64 -5.95
C LYS A 139 10.80 -2.21 -5.43
N SER A 140 10.65 -2.05 -4.12
CA SER A 140 10.49 -0.73 -3.50
C SER A 140 11.74 0.13 -3.66
N GLY A 141 12.94 -0.47 -3.58
CA GLY A 141 14.21 0.23 -3.81
C GLY A 141 14.33 0.73 -5.24
N ILE A 142 13.98 -0.07 -6.23
CA ILE A 142 13.97 0.31 -7.65
C ILE A 142 12.97 1.46 -7.86
N SER A 143 11.73 1.30 -7.41
CA SER A 143 10.69 2.32 -7.56
C SER A 143 11.06 3.64 -6.88
N THR A 144 11.66 3.57 -5.68
CA THR A 144 12.14 4.78 -4.99
C THR A 144 13.25 5.47 -5.79
N THR A 145 14.19 4.70 -6.34
CA THR A 145 15.26 5.24 -7.17
C THR A 145 14.70 5.91 -8.42
N GLU A 146 13.74 5.29 -9.11
CA GLU A 146 13.06 5.88 -10.26
C GLU A 146 12.37 7.20 -9.89
N ASN A 147 11.57 7.22 -8.83
CA ASN A 147 10.85 8.40 -8.37
C ASN A 147 11.77 9.57 -7.97
N LEU A 148 13.00 9.30 -7.53
CA LEU A 148 13.99 10.32 -7.19
C LEU A 148 14.84 10.74 -8.39
N MET A 149 15.22 9.79 -9.26
CA MET A 149 16.10 10.09 -10.41
C MET A 149 15.38 10.80 -11.54
N VAL A 150 14.13 10.47 -11.82
CA VAL A 150 13.40 11.06 -12.95
C VAL A 150 13.26 12.57 -12.80
N PRO A 151 12.75 13.13 -11.67
CA PRO A 151 12.67 14.58 -11.50
C PRO A 151 14.04 15.27 -11.57
N LYS A 152 15.08 14.65 -10.98
CA LYS A 152 16.46 15.18 -11.04
C LYS A 152 16.99 15.26 -12.48
N ARG A 153 16.70 14.25 -13.30
CA ARG A 153 17.10 14.25 -14.72
C ARG A 153 16.29 15.24 -15.54
N LEU A 154 14.99 15.38 -15.26
CA LEU A 154 14.16 16.41 -15.90
C LEU A 154 14.66 17.82 -15.56
N ALA A 155 15.13 18.06 -14.34
CA ALA A 155 15.67 19.36 -13.91
C ALA A 155 16.93 19.78 -14.67
N LEU A 156 17.66 18.83 -15.27
CA LEU A 156 18.81 19.15 -16.13
C LEU A 156 18.40 19.68 -17.51
N ASN A 157 17.13 19.59 -17.88
CA ASN A 157 16.62 20.03 -19.16
C ASN A 157 16.04 21.43 -19.00
N SER A 158 16.73 22.44 -19.55
CA SER A 158 16.37 23.85 -19.42
C SER A 158 15.03 24.25 -20.05
N LEU A 159 14.34 23.30 -20.72
CA LEU A 159 13.05 23.53 -21.39
C LEU A 159 11.84 23.34 -20.46
N ILE A 160 12.04 22.88 -19.21
CA ILE A 160 10.97 22.57 -18.28
C ILE A 160 11.07 23.49 -17.07
N ASP A 161 10.12 24.40 -16.93
CA ASP A 161 10.08 25.37 -15.83
C ASP A 161 9.86 24.73 -14.45
N SER A 162 9.14 23.60 -14.39
CA SER A 162 8.85 22.87 -13.14
C SER A 162 8.92 21.36 -13.32
N PRO A 163 10.13 20.77 -13.22
CA PRO A 163 10.35 19.32 -13.45
C PRO A 163 9.56 18.42 -12.51
N LEU A 164 9.41 18.82 -11.26
CA LEU A 164 8.68 18.06 -10.25
C LEU A 164 7.17 18.05 -10.54
N ALA A 165 6.61 19.18 -10.99
CA ALA A 165 5.20 19.25 -11.38
C ALA A 165 4.92 18.42 -12.64
N ALA A 166 5.79 18.48 -13.64
CA ALA A 166 5.69 17.67 -14.85
C ALA A 166 5.73 16.16 -14.52
N PHE A 167 6.64 15.73 -13.65
CA PHE A 167 6.68 14.36 -13.18
C PHE A 167 5.42 13.97 -12.40
N GLY A 168 4.91 14.87 -11.54
CA GLY A 168 3.67 14.67 -10.79
C GLY A 168 2.45 14.47 -11.68
N ILE A 169 2.34 15.23 -12.78
CA ILE A 169 1.25 15.06 -13.77
C ILE A 169 1.36 13.70 -14.46
N VAL A 170 2.54 13.30 -14.89
CA VAL A 170 2.75 12.02 -15.56
C VAL A 170 2.46 10.86 -14.61
N SER A 171 3.04 10.85 -13.42
CA SER A 171 2.90 9.75 -12.47
C SER A 171 1.54 9.73 -11.76
N GLY A 172 0.93 10.90 -11.51
CA GLY A 172 -0.34 11.02 -10.79
C GLY A 172 -1.59 11.00 -11.67
N MET A 173 -1.49 11.37 -12.95
CA MET A 173 -2.64 11.43 -13.85
C MET A 173 -2.50 10.47 -15.04
N VAL A 174 -1.37 10.50 -15.76
CA VAL A 174 -1.22 9.74 -17.00
C VAL A 174 -1.06 8.25 -16.72
N PHE A 175 -0.18 7.88 -15.79
CA PHE A 175 0.06 6.46 -15.46
C PHE A 175 -1.19 5.74 -14.94
N PRO A 176 -2.00 6.28 -14.00
CA PRO A 176 -3.23 5.62 -13.56
C PRO A 176 -4.21 5.36 -14.69
N VAL A 177 -4.36 6.31 -15.63
CA VAL A 177 -5.24 6.12 -16.80
C VAL A 177 -4.72 5.04 -17.73
N LEU A 178 -3.42 5.02 -18.02
CA LEU A 178 -2.79 3.99 -18.85
C LEU A 178 -2.84 2.60 -18.20
N MET A 179 -2.73 2.53 -16.86
CA MET A 179 -2.77 1.27 -16.11
C MET A 179 -4.19 0.78 -15.82
N PHE A 180 -5.22 1.56 -16.13
CA PHE A 180 -6.61 1.18 -15.86
C PHE A 180 -7.00 -0.20 -16.46
N PRO A 181 -6.64 -0.56 -17.71
CA PRO A 181 -6.90 -1.90 -18.20
C PRO A 181 -6.15 -3.00 -17.45
N ALA A 182 -4.96 -2.71 -16.97
CA ALA A 182 -4.16 -3.66 -16.19
C ALA A 182 -4.75 -3.93 -14.79
N CYS A 183 -5.52 -3.00 -14.21
CA CYS A 183 -6.19 -3.21 -12.92
C CYS A 183 -7.13 -4.42 -12.95
N ILE A 184 -7.79 -4.69 -14.07
CA ILE A 184 -8.67 -5.86 -14.25
C ILE A 184 -7.84 -7.15 -14.14
N LEU A 185 -6.66 -7.20 -14.77
CA LEU A 185 -5.76 -8.35 -14.71
C LEU A 185 -5.19 -8.54 -13.31
N PHE A 186 -4.83 -7.47 -12.60
CA PHE A 186 -4.36 -7.54 -11.23
C PHE A 186 -5.45 -8.05 -10.28
N GLY A 187 -6.68 -7.53 -10.38
CA GLY A 187 -7.81 -8.02 -9.59
C GLY A 187 -8.12 -9.49 -9.84
N LEU A 188 -8.04 -9.94 -11.10
CA LEU A 188 -8.19 -11.37 -11.44
C LEU A 188 -7.08 -12.21 -10.81
N ALA A 189 -5.83 -11.75 -10.86
CA ALA A 189 -4.69 -12.43 -10.26
C ALA A 189 -4.84 -12.58 -8.74
N GLU A 190 -5.28 -11.55 -8.04
CA GLU A 190 -5.52 -11.58 -6.59
C GLU A 190 -6.60 -12.60 -6.20
N LEU A 191 -7.64 -12.76 -7.01
CA LEU A 191 -8.66 -13.78 -6.80
C LEU A 191 -8.16 -15.21 -7.09
N LEU A 192 -7.29 -15.36 -8.09
CA LEU A 192 -6.78 -16.66 -8.52
C LEU A 192 -5.71 -17.22 -7.59
N ILE A 193 -4.86 -16.40 -7.00
CA ILE A 193 -3.76 -16.83 -6.14
C ILE A 193 -4.23 -17.71 -4.97
N PRO A 194 -5.21 -17.32 -4.13
CA PRO A 194 -5.66 -18.14 -3.02
C PRO A 194 -6.38 -19.41 -3.48
N GLU A 195 -7.11 -19.37 -4.61
CA GLU A 195 -7.80 -20.54 -5.15
C GLU A 195 -6.78 -21.55 -5.71
N LEU A 196 -5.76 -21.10 -6.43
CA LEU A 196 -4.67 -21.96 -6.92
C LEU A 196 -3.88 -22.58 -5.77
N ALA A 197 -3.59 -21.80 -4.72
CA ALA A 197 -2.90 -22.31 -3.53
C ALA A 197 -3.69 -23.42 -2.85
N ARG A 198 -5.01 -23.30 -2.75
CA ARG A 198 -5.91 -24.34 -2.22
C ARG A 198 -5.93 -25.59 -3.09
N CYS A 199 -6.05 -25.43 -4.40
CA CYS A 199 -6.02 -26.54 -5.35
C CYS A 199 -4.68 -27.28 -5.30
N ALA A 200 -3.58 -26.56 -5.13
CA ALA A 200 -2.25 -27.13 -4.96
C ALA A 200 -2.13 -27.92 -3.65
N ALA A 201 -2.63 -27.36 -2.54
CA ALA A 201 -2.64 -28.03 -1.26
C ALA A 201 -3.52 -29.31 -1.24
N ALA A 202 -4.61 -29.30 -2.01
CA ALA A 202 -5.49 -30.45 -2.22
C ALA A 202 -4.98 -31.48 -3.24
N GLY A 203 -3.83 -31.21 -3.89
CA GLY A 203 -3.22 -32.11 -4.91
C GLY A 203 -4.01 -32.24 -6.23
N SER A 204 -5.00 -31.39 -6.46
CA SER A 204 -5.92 -31.49 -7.61
C SER A 204 -5.36 -30.80 -8.86
N LYS A 205 -4.44 -31.48 -9.56
CA LYS A 205 -3.81 -30.97 -10.81
C LYS A 205 -4.82 -30.64 -11.92
N GLN A 206 -5.91 -31.38 -12.01
CA GLN A 206 -6.96 -31.16 -13.03
C GLN A 206 -7.66 -29.81 -12.81
N ARG A 207 -7.94 -29.45 -11.56
CA ARG A 207 -8.61 -28.18 -11.22
C ARG A 207 -7.69 -26.97 -11.45
N ILE A 208 -6.40 -27.12 -11.17
CA ILE A 208 -5.38 -26.11 -11.48
C ILE A 208 -5.32 -25.86 -12.99
N SER A 209 -5.23 -26.95 -13.81
CA SER A 209 -5.21 -26.83 -15.28
C SER A 209 -6.47 -26.19 -15.84
N TYR A 210 -7.64 -26.50 -15.26
CA TYR A 210 -8.90 -25.89 -15.65
C TYR A 210 -8.94 -24.39 -15.34
N LEU A 211 -8.51 -23.97 -14.15
CA LEU A 211 -8.47 -22.56 -13.74
C LEU A 211 -7.53 -21.76 -14.63
N VAL A 212 -6.32 -22.26 -14.88
CA VAL A 212 -5.32 -21.60 -15.74
C VAL A 212 -5.75 -21.50 -17.21
N ARG A 213 -6.52 -22.46 -17.71
CA ARG A 213 -7.02 -22.38 -19.10
C ARG A 213 -8.18 -21.41 -19.29
N ARG A 214 -8.89 -21.08 -18.22
CA ARG A 214 -10.10 -20.25 -18.28
C ARG A 214 -9.84 -18.79 -17.87
N SER A 215 -8.69 -18.50 -17.21
CA SER A 215 -8.23 -17.15 -16.91
C SER A 215 -7.46 -16.55 -18.09
#